data_b459912ebb16dc6c0287dfa5446571dd
#
_entry.id   b459912ebb16dc6c0287dfa5446571dd
#
_cell.length_a   1.000
_cell.length_b   1.000
_cell.length_c   1.000
_cell.angle_alpha   90.00
_cell.angle_beta   90.00
_cell.angle_gamma   90.00
#
_symmetry.space_group_name_H-M   'P 1'
#
loop_
_entity.id
_entity.type
_entity.pdbx_description
1 polymer ?
#
loop_
_entity_poly.entity_id
_entity_poly.type
_entity_poly.pdbx_seq_one_letter_code
_entity_poly.pdbx_strand_id
1 'polypeptide(L)'
;MCKAKTRKIGGFLNFFLGNGIVAITLAPFGIYMKEKYLTNTRTINHEKIHWKQQMEMLIIFFYLWYLFEWFFKLFTTSNAYRSLSFEREAYDNDDNLNYLENRKHFAWIKRIFK
;
A
#
# COMPACT_ATOMS: atom_id res chain seq x y z
N MET A 1 -9.15 -4.31 -16.21
CA MET A 1 -8.62 -3.59 -15.04
C MET A 1 -7.29 -2.93 -15.41
N CYS A 2 -7.09 -1.69 -14.98
CA CYS A 2 -5.85 -0.98 -15.28
C CYS A 2 -4.67 -1.63 -14.58
N LYS A 3 -3.58 -1.84 -15.32
CA LYS A 3 -2.35 -2.34 -14.72
C LYS A 3 -1.64 -1.22 -13.97
N ALA A 4 -1.10 -1.55 -12.81
CA ALA A 4 -0.29 -0.61 -12.04
C ALA A 4 1.00 -0.30 -12.81
N LYS A 5 1.32 0.98 -12.95
CA LYS A 5 2.57 1.44 -13.56
C LYS A 5 3.50 1.90 -12.46
N THR A 6 4.75 1.45 -12.51
CA THR A 6 5.79 1.87 -11.57
C THR A 6 6.47 3.12 -12.12
N ARG A 7 6.55 4.17 -11.27
CA ARG A 7 7.14 5.46 -11.65
C ARG A 7 8.16 5.89 -10.63
N LYS A 8 9.15 6.63 -11.09
CA LYS A 8 10.13 7.27 -10.19
C LYS A 8 9.46 8.45 -9.48
N ILE A 9 9.74 8.61 -8.19
CA ILE A 9 9.29 9.78 -7.43
C ILE A 9 10.00 11.02 -7.97
N GLY A 10 9.22 11.97 -8.48
CA GLY A 10 9.74 13.24 -8.96
C GLY A 10 10.03 14.21 -7.81
N GLY A 11 10.68 15.34 -8.13
CA GLY A 11 11.07 16.32 -7.13
C GLY A 11 9.91 16.85 -6.29
N PHE A 12 8.75 17.06 -6.91
CA PHE A 12 7.56 17.55 -6.22
C PHE A 12 7.08 16.57 -5.14
N LEU A 13 6.90 15.30 -5.52
CA LEU A 13 6.48 14.26 -4.58
C LEU A 13 7.54 14.01 -3.51
N ASN A 14 8.81 14.06 -3.89
CA ASN A 14 9.89 13.87 -2.95
C ASN A 14 9.90 14.96 -1.87
N PHE A 15 9.57 16.19 -2.26
CA PHE A 15 9.45 17.30 -1.32
C PHE A 15 8.36 17.03 -0.27
N PHE A 16 7.18 16.54 -0.70
CA PHE A 16 6.06 16.30 0.21
C PHE A 16 6.22 15.04 1.05
N LEU A 17 6.77 13.97 0.47
CA LEU A 17 6.84 12.67 1.15
C LEU A 17 8.03 12.54 2.09
N GLY A 18 9.07 13.37 1.91
CA GLY A 18 10.26 13.32 2.75
C GLY A 18 11.11 12.08 2.50
N ASN A 19 12.11 11.89 3.37
CA ASN A 19 13.13 10.85 3.17
C ASN A 19 12.72 9.47 3.68
N GLY A 20 11.68 9.38 4.52
CA GLY A 20 11.23 8.11 5.09
C GLY A 20 10.38 7.26 4.17
N ILE A 21 9.89 7.83 3.08
CA ILE A 21 9.00 7.13 2.16
C ILE A 21 9.81 6.50 1.02
N VAL A 22 9.74 5.17 0.91
CA VAL A 22 10.41 4.39 -0.13
C VAL A 22 9.54 4.31 -1.39
N ALA A 23 8.25 4.13 -1.22
CA ALA A 23 7.29 3.96 -2.30
C ALA A 23 5.89 4.34 -1.82
N ILE A 24 5.03 4.70 -2.77
CA ILE A 24 3.61 4.98 -2.48
C ILE A 24 2.76 4.58 -3.69
N THR A 25 1.61 3.97 -3.40
CA THR A 25 0.64 3.59 -4.43
C THR A 25 -0.49 4.61 -4.47
N LEU A 26 -0.70 5.21 -5.64
CA LEU A 26 -1.72 6.23 -5.86
C LEU A 26 -2.57 5.84 -7.09
N ALA A 27 -3.50 4.91 -6.91
CA ALA A 27 -4.43 4.56 -7.98
C ALA A 27 -5.32 5.78 -8.30
N PRO A 28 -5.68 6.01 -9.54
CA PRO A 28 -5.33 5.24 -10.75
C PRO A 28 -4.02 5.71 -11.42
N PHE A 29 -3.23 6.55 -10.78
CA PHE A 29 -2.09 7.22 -11.39
C PHE A 29 -0.85 6.32 -11.48
N GLY A 30 -0.61 5.47 -10.51
CA GLY A 30 0.50 4.55 -10.55
C GLY A 30 1.14 4.31 -9.18
N ILE A 31 2.24 3.59 -9.21
CA ILE A 31 3.07 3.32 -8.04
C ILE A 31 4.33 4.17 -8.18
N TYR A 32 4.58 5.04 -7.21
CA TYR A 32 5.72 5.97 -7.24
C TYR A 32 6.77 5.47 -6.26
N MET A 33 8.00 5.31 -6.74
CA MET A 33 9.08 4.70 -5.97
C MET A 33 10.36 5.52 -6.09
N LYS A 34 11.18 5.51 -5.02
CA LYS A 34 12.53 6.06 -5.12
C LYS A 34 13.36 5.22 -6.09
N GLU A 35 14.26 5.88 -6.80
CA GLU A 35 15.01 5.28 -7.91
C GLU A 35 15.69 3.97 -7.54
N LYS A 36 16.33 3.92 -6.36
CA LYS A 36 17.05 2.72 -5.93
C LYS A 36 16.16 1.51 -5.66
N TYR A 37 14.84 1.70 -5.56
CA TYR A 37 13.88 0.63 -5.31
C TYR A 37 13.09 0.21 -6.55
N LEU A 38 13.32 0.86 -7.70
CA LEU A 38 12.55 0.58 -8.93
C LEU A 38 12.68 -0.87 -9.42
N THR A 39 13.77 -1.54 -9.06
CA THR A 39 14.01 -2.94 -9.43
C THR A 39 13.83 -3.90 -8.26
N ASN A 40 13.42 -3.42 -7.09
CA ASN A 40 13.22 -4.26 -5.91
C ASN A 40 11.88 -4.98 -6.02
N THR A 41 11.92 -6.27 -6.32
CA THR A 41 10.71 -7.07 -6.58
C THR A 41 9.78 -7.16 -5.36
N ARG A 42 10.33 -7.22 -4.15
CA ARG A 42 9.54 -7.28 -2.93
C ARG A 42 8.77 -5.97 -2.71
N THR A 43 9.44 -4.82 -2.89
CA THR A 43 8.81 -3.50 -2.76
C THR A 43 7.73 -3.31 -3.81
N ILE A 44 8.00 -3.69 -5.05
CA ILE A 44 7.01 -3.61 -6.13
C ILE A 44 5.79 -4.47 -5.80
N ASN A 45 6.01 -5.69 -5.33
CA ASN A 45 4.92 -6.60 -4.96
C ASN A 45 4.07 -6.02 -3.81
N HIS A 46 4.73 -5.44 -2.81
CA HIS A 46 4.05 -4.76 -1.70
C HIS A 46 3.11 -3.67 -2.21
N GLU A 47 3.62 -2.80 -3.09
CA GLU A 47 2.81 -1.70 -3.63
C GLU A 47 1.70 -2.20 -4.56
N LYS A 48 1.94 -3.29 -5.28
CA LYS A 48 0.89 -3.90 -6.11
C LYS A 48 -0.25 -4.49 -5.27
N ILE A 49 0.04 -4.96 -4.06
CA ILE A 49 -1.00 -5.39 -3.12
C ILE A 49 -1.88 -4.20 -2.76
N HIS A 50 -1.27 -3.04 -2.44
CA HIS A 50 -2.03 -1.82 -2.18
C HIS A 50 -2.85 -1.38 -3.40
N TRP A 51 -2.30 -1.53 -4.60
CA TRP A 51 -3.04 -1.23 -5.83
C TRP A 51 -4.33 -2.03 -5.90
N LYS A 52 -4.26 -3.34 -5.62
CA LYS A 52 -5.45 -4.19 -5.61
C LYS A 52 -6.44 -3.78 -4.53
N GLN A 53 -5.95 -3.44 -3.34
CA GLN A 53 -6.79 -2.95 -2.26
C GLN A 53 -7.54 -1.67 -2.67
N GLN A 54 -6.83 -0.73 -3.29
CA GLN A 54 -7.43 0.54 -3.73
C GLN A 54 -8.47 0.31 -4.81
N MET A 55 -8.18 -0.56 -5.78
CA MET A 55 -9.11 -0.83 -6.87
C MET A 55 -10.39 -1.52 -6.38
N GLU A 56 -10.27 -2.48 -5.47
CA GLU A 56 -11.46 -3.19 -4.96
C GLU A 56 -12.34 -2.31 -4.08
N MET A 57 -11.80 -1.23 -3.52
CA MET A 57 -12.54 -0.28 -2.69
C MET A 57 -12.91 0.99 -3.45
N LEU A 58 -12.90 0.95 -4.78
CA LEU A 58 -13.23 2.09 -5.64
C LEU A 58 -12.40 3.33 -5.31
N ILE A 59 -11.19 3.12 -4.84
CA ILE A 59 -10.18 4.15 -4.54
C ILE A 59 -10.61 5.08 -3.41
N ILE A 60 -11.74 5.80 -3.56
CA ILE A 60 -12.22 6.76 -2.56
C ILE A 60 -12.48 6.09 -1.22
N PHE A 61 -13.18 4.95 -1.24
CA PHE A 61 -13.49 4.22 -0.01
C PHE A 61 -12.23 3.67 0.66
N PHE A 62 -11.21 3.32 -0.14
CA PHE A 62 -9.91 2.93 0.41
C PHE A 62 -9.33 4.04 1.28
N TYR A 63 -9.26 5.27 0.76
CA TYR A 63 -8.68 6.39 1.51
C TYR A 63 -9.50 6.75 2.74
N LEU A 64 -10.83 6.71 2.65
CA LEU A 64 -11.69 6.99 3.80
C LEU A 64 -11.48 5.95 4.90
N TRP A 65 -11.44 4.66 4.55
CA TRP A 65 -11.23 3.60 5.52
C TRP A 65 -9.81 3.64 6.09
N TYR A 66 -8.82 3.94 5.26
CA TYR A 66 -7.44 4.08 5.67
C TYR A 66 -7.30 5.13 6.78
N LEU A 67 -7.88 6.31 6.57
CA LEU A 67 -7.84 7.39 7.55
C LEU A 67 -8.58 7.01 8.84
N PHE A 68 -9.74 6.37 8.70
CA PHE A 68 -10.54 5.92 9.85
C PHE A 68 -9.77 4.93 10.69
N GLU A 69 -9.22 3.91 10.06
CA GLU A 69 -8.48 2.86 10.77
C GLU A 69 -7.19 3.41 11.40
N TRP A 70 -6.48 4.28 10.67
CA TRP A 70 -5.29 4.94 11.17
C TRP A 70 -5.58 5.75 12.43
N PHE A 71 -6.65 6.56 12.37
CA PHE A 71 -7.08 7.37 13.52
C PHE A 71 -7.39 6.49 14.72
N PHE A 72 -8.15 5.43 14.51
CA PHE A 72 -8.50 4.50 15.58
C PHE A 72 -7.24 3.86 16.19
N LYS A 73 -6.30 3.45 15.35
CA LYS A 73 -5.11 2.76 15.82
C LYS A 73 -4.07 3.66 16.46
N LEU A 74 -4.17 4.97 16.30
CA LEU A 74 -3.35 5.90 17.06
C LEU A 74 -3.56 5.73 18.57
N PHE A 75 -4.75 5.34 18.98
CA PHE A 75 -5.09 5.19 20.39
C PHE A 75 -4.92 3.77 20.93
N THR A 76 -4.70 2.79 20.06
CA THR A 76 -4.70 1.38 20.46
C THR A 76 -3.37 0.68 20.24
N THR A 77 -2.42 1.30 19.57
CA THR A 77 -1.15 0.66 19.24
C THR A 77 -0.03 1.70 19.18
N SER A 78 1.20 1.26 19.42
CA SER A 78 2.39 2.10 19.38
C SER A 78 2.82 2.43 17.96
N ASN A 79 2.39 1.65 16.95
CA ASN A 79 2.72 1.89 15.56
C ASN A 79 1.45 1.77 14.72
N ALA A 80 0.71 2.89 14.62
CA ALA A 80 -0.57 2.93 13.93
C ALA A 80 -0.44 2.55 12.44
N TYR A 81 0.59 3.07 11.77
CA TYR A 81 0.81 2.81 10.34
C TYR A 81 0.98 1.32 10.07
N ARG A 82 1.94 0.67 10.76
CA ARG A 82 2.23 -0.74 10.53
C ARG A 82 1.06 -1.64 10.92
N SER A 83 0.20 -1.17 11.82
CA SER A 83 -0.95 -1.91 12.33
C SER A 83 -2.18 -1.81 11.43
N LEU A 84 -2.19 -0.95 10.42
CA LEU A 84 -3.29 -0.86 9.48
C LEU A 84 -3.51 -2.21 8.79
N SER A 85 -4.77 -2.60 8.61
CA SER A 85 -5.10 -3.86 7.94
C SER A 85 -4.51 -3.94 6.54
N PHE A 86 -4.52 -2.82 5.81
CA PHE A 86 -3.93 -2.74 4.47
C PHE A 86 -2.42 -3.01 4.50
N GLU A 87 -1.72 -2.41 5.46
CA GLU A 87 -0.27 -2.60 5.59
C GLU A 87 0.05 -4.01 6.09
N ARG A 88 -0.74 -4.55 7.00
CA ARG A 88 -0.54 -5.92 7.47
C ARG A 88 -0.66 -6.93 6.35
N GLU A 89 -1.68 -6.79 5.51
CA GLU A 89 -1.79 -7.67 4.35
C GLU A 89 -0.56 -7.57 3.46
N ALA A 90 -0.12 -6.35 3.16
CA ALA A 90 1.02 -6.13 2.28
C ALA A 90 2.32 -6.67 2.88
N TYR A 91 2.61 -6.37 4.15
CA TYR A 91 3.84 -6.84 4.81
C TYR A 91 3.87 -8.36 4.98
N ASP A 92 2.72 -8.98 5.24
CA ASP A 92 2.66 -10.44 5.41
C ASP A 92 2.91 -11.19 4.10
N ASN A 93 2.69 -10.56 2.95
CA ASN A 93 2.67 -11.24 1.66
C ASN A 93 3.61 -10.64 0.61
N ASP A 94 4.34 -9.58 0.92
CA ASP A 94 5.17 -8.89 -0.08
C ASP A 94 6.38 -9.72 -0.55
N ASP A 95 6.77 -10.73 0.21
CA ASP A 95 7.84 -11.64 -0.19
C ASP A 95 7.35 -12.80 -1.06
N ASN A 96 6.04 -12.99 -1.19
CA ASN A 96 5.45 -14.01 -2.06
C ASN A 96 5.06 -13.36 -3.39
N LEU A 97 5.90 -13.51 -4.41
CA LEU A 97 5.69 -12.85 -5.70
C LEU A 97 4.46 -13.38 -6.45
N ASN A 98 3.93 -14.53 -6.05
CA ASN A 98 2.73 -15.13 -6.63
C ASN A 98 1.46 -14.83 -5.82
N TYR A 99 1.56 -14.02 -4.77
CA TYR A 99 0.44 -13.77 -3.87
C TYR A 99 -0.78 -13.21 -4.59
N LEU A 100 -0.58 -12.22 -5.49
CA LEU A 100 -1.68 -11.56 -6.18
C LEU A 100 -2.46 -12.49 -7.11
N GLU A 101 -1.82 -13.53 -7.63
CA GLU A 101 -2.50 -14.52 -8.48
C GLU A 101 -3.54 -15.32 -7.71
N ASN A 102 -3.33 -15.49 -6.42
CA ASN A 102 -4.17 -16.31 -5.55
C ASN A 102 -4.91 -15.50 -4.49
N ARG A 103 -4.72 -14.17 -4.48
CA ARG A 103 -5.31 -13.29 -3.48
C ARG A 103 -6.83 -13.25 -3.61
N LYS A 104 -7.51 -13.41 -2.47
CA LYS A 104 -8.97 -13.24 -2.38
C LYS A 104 -9.31 -11.76 -2.24
N HIS A 105 -10.43 -11.35 -2.82
CA HIS A 105 -10.91 -9.99 -2.66
C HIS A 105 -11.12 -9.66 -1.18
N PHE A 106 -10.78 -8.44 -0.79
CA PHE A 106 -10.93 -7.96 0.58
C PHE A 106 -10.14 -8.77 1.60
N ALA A 107 -8.99 -9.32 1.21
CA ALA A 107 -8.14 -10.12 2.10
C ALA A 107 -7.63 -9.32 3.32
N TRP A 108 -7.63 -7.98 3.26
CA TRP A 108 -7.21 -7.12 4.36
C TRP A 108 -8.17 -7.15 5.55
N ILE A 109 -9.45 -7.49 5.32
CA ILE A 109 -10.51 -7.39 6.36
C ILE A 109 -10.17 -8.22 7.58
N LYS A 110 -9.69 -9.44 7.40
CA LYS A 110 -9.36 -10.33 8.52
C LYS A 110 -8.20 -9.81 9.38
N ARG A 111 -7.52 -8.78 8.94
CA ARG A 111 -6.36 -8.23 9.65
C ARG A 111 -6.68 -6.96 10.44
N ILE A 112 -7.94 -6.54 10.45
CA ILE A 112 -8.33 -5.30 11.14
C ILE A 112 -8.01 -5.38 12.64
N PHE A 113 -8.28 -6.52 13.26
CA PHE A 113 -8.13 -6.71 14.70
C PHE A 113 -6.96 -7.60 15.10
N LYS A 114 -6.09 -7.92 14.19
CA LYS A 114 -4.91 -8.70 14.52
C LYS A 114 -3.80 -7.88 15.11
#